data_1c97f0dd7ac1deec668a2228bd1a9220
#
_entry.id   1c97f0dd7ac1deec668a2228bd1a9220
#
_cell.length_a   1.000
_cell.length_b   1.000
_cell.length_c   1.000
_cell.angle_alpha   90.00
_cell.angle_beta   90.00
_cell.angle_gamma   90.00
#
_symmetry.space_group_name_H-M   'P 1'
#
loop_
_entity.id
_entity.type
_entity.pdbx_description
1 polymer ?
#
loop_
_entity_poly.entity_id
_entity_poly.type
_entity_poly.pdbx_seq_one_letter_code
_entity_poly.pdbx_strand_id
1 'polypeptide(L)'
;KKKLLNIKIDTSTKLSKQDENKPLKKFRKEMSNKLITQAKLQKEYEKTDIPISKPNPYNLNGLKGFNLLPKTSECDLYFDIESVEDHIYPGGLEYLFGIFYIENGKENFKALWSHNKSEEKNNLIKFFDFTKQHFKKYPNSKIYHYGSYEITALLKLSSFHKVKGIEYDHYLNLDKFVNLLEVNRQRLFISENSNFINNMEKFYHFKREGDVQRGDVSQEYYIEWLETNDKKFLEEIESYNKQDCHSTYELHKWLLDKKPIETSWFVSKKNEEMELRDWEIDMIAYQEKVEKSKIENKKMKQLVSDIIGFYNREAKPTWREFYNRKQKSDEE
;
A
#
# COMPACT_ATOMS: atom_id res chain seq x y z
N LYS A 1 25.32 8.21 -6.07
CA LYS A 1 26.53 7.50 -6.53
C LYS A 1 27.62 8.47 -7.04
N LYS A 2 27.35 9.34 -8.05
CA LYS A 2 28.31 10.30 -8.64
C LYS A 2 29.01 11.20 -7.61
N LYS A 3 28.26 11.73 -6.62
CA LYS A 3 28.80 12.57 -5.54
C LYS A 3 29.77 11.83 -4.61
N LEU A 4 29.52 10.54 -4.31
CA LEU A 4 30.42 9.71 -3.50
C LEU A 4 31.73 9.39 -4.23
N LEU A 5 31.65 9.06 -5.51
CA LEU A 5 32.83 8.85 -6.34
C LEU A 5 33.76 10.09 -6.39
N ASN A 6 33.17 11.29 -6.47
CA ASN A 6 33.93 12.56 -6.47
C ASN A 6 34.70 12.82 -5.16
N ILE A 7 34.34 12.16 -4.07
CA ILE A 7 35.06 12.20 -2.78
C ILE A 7 35.84 10.90 -2.51
N LYS A 8 36.06 10.08 -3.53
CA LYS A 8 36.80 8.82 -3.49
C LYS A 8 36.17 7.72 -2.61
N ILE A 9 34.87 7.78 -2.41
CA ILE A 9 34.08 6.72 -1.76
C ILE A 9 33.33 5.95 -2.85
N ASP A 10 33.91 4.84 -3.29
CA ASP A 10 33.44 4.00 -4.41
C ASP A 10 32.77 2.69 -3.95
N THR A 11 32.95 2.33 -2.67
CA THR A 11 32.43 1.08 -2.10
C THR A 11 31.69 1.31 -0.78
N SER A 12 30.76 0.38 -0.45
CA SER A 12 30.09 0.36 0.85
C SER A 12 31.08 0.19 2.01
N THR A 13 32.18 -0.56 1.79
CA THR A 13 33.26 -0.72 2.78
C THR A 13 33.97 0.59 3.09
N LYS A 14 34.29 1.42 2.10
CA LYS A 14 34.88 2.75 2.34
C LYS A 14 33.88 3.69 3.02
N LEU A 15 32.59 3.58 2.67
CA LEU A 15 31.54 4.38 3.27
C LEU A 15 31.30 4.00 4.72
N SER A 16 31.29 2.71 5.07
CA SER A 16 31.09 2.23 6.45
C SER A 16 32.21 2.64 7.43
N LYS A 17 33.41 2.95 6.91
CA LYS A 17 34.54 3.43 7.70
C LYS A 17 34.47 4.92 8.02
N GLN A 18 33.51 5.66 7.48
CA GLN A 18 33.37 7.09 7.75
C GLN A 18 32.79 7.35 9.15
N ASP A 19 33.12 8.50 9.70
CA ASP A 19 32.57 8.96 10.98
C ASP A 19 31.14 9.48 10.80
N GLU A 20 30.17 8.88 11.49
CA GLU A 20 28.77 9.28 11.45
C GLU A 20 28.53 10.72 11.95
N ASN A 21 29.43 11.23 12.83
CA ASN A 21 29.31 12.56 13.39
C ASN A 21 29.83 13.66 12.45
N LYS A 22 30.56 13.28 11.39
CA LYS A 22 31.15 14.20 10.44
C LYS A 22 30.43 14.11 9.07
N PRO A 23 29.85 15.21 8.59
CA PRO A 23 29.20 15.19 7.29
C PRO A 23 30.21 14.92 6.18
N LEU A 24 29.85 14.07 5.24
CA LEU A 24 30.62 13.84 4.01
C LEU A 24 30.66 15.15 3.19
N LYS A 25 31.81 15.41 2.57
CA LYS A 25 31.99 16.59 1.71
C LYS A 25 30.89 16.64 0.62
N LYS A 26 30.23 17.77 0.48
CA LYS A 26 29.11 17.99 -0.46
C LYS A 26 27.79 17.27 -0.11
N PHE A 27 27.64 16.76 1.09
CA PHE A 27 26.39 16.18 1.58
C PHE A 27 25.87 16.96 2.79
N ARG A 28 24.54 17.01 2.95
CA ARG A 28 23.91 17.48 4.18
C ARG A 28 24.20 16.47 5.30
N LYS A 29 24.26 16.93 6.55
CA LYS A 29 24.57 16.09 7.73
C LYS A 29 23.66 14.86 7.83
N GLU A 30 22.37 15.07 7.68
CA GLU A 30 21.35 14.00 7.74
C GLU A 30 21.58 12.94 6.65
N MET A 31 21.79 13.36 5.39
CA MET A 31 22.05 12.43 4.29
C MET A 31 23.38 11.69 4.47
N SER A 32 24.42 12.36 4.98
CA SER A 32 25.69 11.72 5.30
C SER A 32 25.53 10.63 6.34
N ASN A 33 24.85 10.96 7.44
CA ASN A 33 24.60 10.02 8.52
C ASN A 33 23.77 8.83 8.02
N LYS A 34 22.69 9.07 7.27
CA LYS A 34 21.88 8.00 6.67
C LYS A 34 22.71 7.04 5.84
N LEU A 35 23.57 7.56 4.94
CA LEU A 35 24.40 6.73 4.06
C LEU A 35 25.45 5.93 4.84
N ILE A 36 26.10 6.56 5.83
CA ILE A 36 27.14 5.92 6.63
C ILE A 36 26.53 4.84 7.54
N THR A 37 25.45 5.16 8.24
CA THR A 37 24.71 4.21 9.10
C THR A 37 24.25 3.00 8.30
N GLN A 38 23.65 3.23 7.13
CA GLN A 38 23.20 2.15 6.25
C GLN A 38 24.38 1.24 5.83
N ALA A 39 25.51 1.82 5.43
CA ALA A 39 26.69 1.05 5.04
C ALA A 39 27.29 0.25 6.22
N LYS A 40 27.28 0.80 7.44
CA LYS A 40 27.74 0.09 8.64
C LYS A 40 26.85 -1.11 8.95
N LEU A 41 25.52 -0.93 8.95
CA LEU A 41 24.56 -2.00 9.20
C LEU A 41 24.73 -3.14 8.19
N GLN A 42 24.86 -2.81 6.90
CA GLN A 42 25.10 -3.81 5.85
C GLN A 42 26.40 -4.58 6.08
N LYS A 43 27.49 -3.90 6.47
CA LYS A 43 28.77 -4.56 6.75
C LYS A 43 28.77 -5.39 8.04
N GLU A 44 27.97 -5.03 9.00
CA GLU A 44 27.77 -5.83 10.20
C GLU A 44 26.95 -7.10 9.87
N TYR A 45 25.89 -6.94 9.10
CA TYR A 45 25.07 -8.06 8.62
C TYR A 45 25.90 -9.05 7.78
N GLU A 46 26.72 -8.57 6.83
CA GLU A 46 27.61 -9.44 6.04
C GLU A 46 28.55 -10.31 6.90
N LYS A 47 28.86 -9.90 8.12
CA LYS A 47 29.73 -10.65 9.04
C LYS A 47 28.98 -11.59 9.97
N THR A 48 27.79 -11.23 10.38
CA THR A 48 27.04 -11.91 11.45
C THR A 48 25.89 -12.76 10.94
N ASP A 49 25.45 -12.48 9.73
CA ASP A 49 24.19 -13.00 9.12
C ASP A 49 22.94 -12.76 10.00
N ILE A 50 23.03 -11.79 10.92
CA ILE A 50 21.92 -11.40 11.81
C ILE A 50 21.35 -10.07 11.30
N PRO A 51 20.05 -10.02 10.92
CA PRO A 51 19.40 -8.79 10.46
C PRO A 51 19.39 -7.73 11.58
N ILE A 52 19.81 -6.52 11.24
CA ILE A 52 19.94 -5.43 12.21
C ILE A 52 19.10 -4.25 11.74
N SER A 53 18.29 -3.70 12.64
CA SER A 53 17.57 -2.44 12.42
C SER A 53 17.94 -1.42 13.49
N LYS A 54 18.00 -0.15 13.09
CA LYS A 54 18.21 0.98 14.02
C LYS A 54 17.17 2.07 13.75
N PRO A 55 16.65 2.74 14.79
CA PRO A 55 15.78 3.89 14.58
C PRO A 55 16.48 4.99 13.78
N ASN A 56 15.78 5.55 12.79
CA ASN A 56 16.20 6.76 12.12
C ASN A 56 15.90 7.97 13.03
N PRO A 57 16.90 8.70 13.51
CA PRO A 57 16.70 9.84 14.42
C PRO A 57 16.13 11.08 13.72
N TYR A 58 16.10 11.08 12.39
CA TYR A 58 15.63 12.20 11.60
C TYR A 58 14.12 12.09 11.30
N ASN A 59 13.50 13.21 10.93
CA ASN A 59 12.06 13.28 10.60
C ASN A 59 11.12 12.92 11.77
N LEU A 60 11.46 13.41 12.98
CA LEU A 60 10.65 13.18 14.18
C LEU A 60 9.35 14.01 14.21
N ASN A 61 9.25 15.07 13.40
CA ASN A 61 8.13 16.01 13.43
C ASN A 61 7.09 15.68 12.37
N GLY A 62 5.81 15.82 12.74
CA GLY A 62 4.67 15.67 11.84
C GLY A 62 4.18 14.24 11.66
N LEU A 63 3.30 14.04 10.67
CA LEU A 63 2.72 12.74 10.31
C LEU A 63 3.71 11.95 9.45
N LYS A 64 4.73 11.36 10.08
CA LYS A 64 5.78 10.58 9.41
C LYS A 64 6.20 9.37 10.25
N GLY A 65 6.53 8.28 9.56
CA GLY A 65 7.05 7.06 10.17
C GLY A 65 6.10 6.47 11.22
N PHE A 66 6.56 6.21 12.42
CA PHE A 66 5.73 5.62 13.48
C PHE A 66 4.50 6.46 13.86
N ASN A 67 4.50 7.78 13.60
CA ASN A 67 3.33 8.63 13.82
C ASN A 67 2.21 8.38 12.78
N LEU A 68 2.47 7.58 11.76
CA LEU A 68 1.46 7.11 10.79
C LEU A 68 0.71 5.88 11.32
N LEU A 69 1.23 5.21 12.35
CA LEU A 69 0.57 4.03 12.92
C LEU A 69 -0.57 4.45 13.84
N PRO A 70 -1.81 4.04 13.55
CA PRO A 70 -2.92 4.16 14.49
C PRO A 70 -2.75 3.16 15.62
N LYS A 71 -3.51 3.32 16.70
CA LYS A 71 -3.67 2.24 17.69
C LYS A 71 -4.27 1.03 16.99
N THR A 72 -3.74 -0.14 17.31
CA THR A 72 -4.31 -1.40 16.84
C THR A 72 -5.77 -1.52 17.26
N SER A 73 -6.56 -2.04 16.37
CA SER A 73 -7.97 -2.33 16.61
C SER A 73 -8.20 -3.83 16.56
N GLU A 74 -9.26 -4.27 17.21
CA GLU A 74 -9.77 -5.61 17.00
C GLU A 74 -10.12 -5.78 15.51
N CYS A 75 -9.62 -6.87 14.93
CA CYS A 75 -9.95 -7.24 13.56
C CYS A 75 -9.46 -6.26 12.47
N ASP A 76 -8.23 -5.75 12.61
CA ASP A 76 -7.55 -5.03 11.53
C ASP A 76 -7.39 -5.94 10.29
N LEU A 77 -7.47 -5.37 9.09
CA LEU A 77 -7.36 -6.09 7.82
C LEU A 77 -5.96 -5.92 7.22
N TYR A 78 -5.44 -6.98 6.61
CA TYR A 78 -4.16 -6.99 5.88
C TYR A 78 -4.42 -7.39 4.45
N PHE A 79 -4.06 -6.54 3.50
CA PHE A 79 -4.53 -6.58 2.13
C PHE A 79 -3.40 -6.59 1.14
N ASP A 80 -3.51 -7.45 0.13
CA ASP A 80 -2.59 -7.56 -0.97
C ASP A 80 -3.32 -7.92 -2.27
N ILE A 81 -2.73 -7.55 -3.43
CA ILE A 81 -3.30 -7.76 -4.76
C ILE A 81 -2.28 -8.44 -5.68
N GLU A 82 -2.72 -9.53 -6.35
CA GLU A 82 -1.98 -10.14 -7.44
C GLU A 82 -2.53 -9.71 -8.80
N SER A 83 -1.61 -9.51 -9.76
CA SER A 83 -1.98 -9.00 -11.07
C SER A 83 -1.11 -9.54 -12.19
N VAL A 84 -1.63 -9.49 -13.42
CA VAL A 84 -0.86 -9.65 -14.65
C VAL A 84 -0.89 -8.39 -15.49
N GLU A 85 0.20 -8.15 -16.20
CA GLU A 85 0.38 -6.97 -17.03
C GLU A 85 -0.37 -7.07 -18.38
N ASP A 86 -0.44 -5.93 -19.09
CA ASP A 86 -1.14 -5.77 -20.37
C ASP A 86 -0.64 -6.73 -21.46
N HIS A 87 0.63 -7.08 -21.45
CA HIS A 87 1.20 -8.00 -22.44
C HIS A 87 0.80 -9.47 -22.22
N ILE A 88 0.30 -9.82 -21.03
CA ILE A 88 -0.21 -11.15 -20.69
C ILE A 88 -1.72 -11.19 -20.86
N TYR A 89 -2.41 -10.19 -20.36
CA TYR A 89 -3.86 -10.05 -20.46
C TYR A 89 -4.20 -8.63 -20.97
N PRO A 90 -4.95 -8.48 -22.09
CA PRO A 90 -5.25 -7.16 -22.66
C PRO A 90 -5.86 -6.20 -21.64
N GLY A 91 -5.16 -5.09 -21.38
CA GLY A 91 -5.52 -4.11 -20.35
C GLY A 91 -5.08 -4.46 -18.94
N GLY A 92 -4.24 -5.50 -18.77
CA GLY A 92 -3.85 -6.05 -17.46
C GLY A 92 -5.04 -6.66 -16.72
N LEU A 93 -4.83 -7.40 -15.67
CA LEU A 93 -5.90 -7.96 -14.83
C LEU A 93 -5.43 -8.06 -13.39
N GLU A 94 -6.19 -7.49 -12.47
CA GLU A 94 -6.02 -7.74 -11.03
C GLU A 94 -6.78 -9.04 -10.71
N TYR A 95 -6.07 -10.19 -10.73
CA TYR A 95 -6.73 -11.49 -10.72
C TYR A 95 -7.05 -12.01 -9.32
N LEU A 96 -6.38 -11.50 -8.26
CA LEU A 96 -6.63 -11.93 -6.90
C LEU A 96 -6.55 -10.75 -5.92
N PHE A 97 -7.57 -10.58 -5.09
CA PHE A 97 -7.55 -9.73 -3.90
C PHE A 97 -7.53 -10.62 -2.67
N GLY A 98 -6.48 -10.55 -1.86
CA GLY A 98 -6.34 -11.26 -0.60
C GLY A 98 -6.56 -10.35 0.60
N ILE A 99 -7.31 -10.83 1.58
CA ILE A 99 -7.57 -10.12 2.83
C ILE A 99 -7.38 -11.09 3.99
N PHE A 100 -6.35 -10.88 4.79
CA PHE A 100 -6.10 -11.61 6.03
C PHE A 100 -6.57 -10.78 7.22
N TYR A 101 -7.16 -11.41 8.21
CA TYR A 101 -7.57 -10.78 9.47
C TYR A 101 -7.75 -11.80 10.58
N ILE A 102 -7.67 -11.33 11.84
CA ILE A 102 -7.95 -12.15 13.01
C ILE A 102 -9.28 -11.71 13.61
N GLU A 103 -10.22 -12.63 13.74
CA GLU A 103 -11.51 -12.39 14.34
C GLU A 103 -11.80 -13.43 15.43
N ASN A 104 -12.10 -12.97 16.63
CA ASN A 104 -12.32 -13.84 17.81
C ASN A 104 -11.14 -14.81 18.07
N GLY A 105 -9.91 -14.34 17.85
CA GLY A 105 -8.68 -15.13 18.02
C GLY A 105 -8.43 -16.18 16.93
N LYS A 106 -9.22 -16.17 15.85
CA LYS A 106 -9.04 -17.08 14.71
C LYS A 106 -8.55 -16.33 13.49
N GLU A 107 -7.57 -16.90 12.83
CA GLU A 107 -7.10 -16.42 11.54
C GLU A 107 -8.15 -16.69 10.46
N ASN A 108 -8.38 -15.69 9.63
CA ASN A 108 -9.28 -15.75 8.48
C ASN A 108 -8.54 -15.22 7.26
N PHE A 109 -8.80 -15.83 6.13
CA PHE A 109 -8.34 -15.35 4.83
C PHE A 109 -9.50 -15.34 3.84
N LYS A 110 -9.60 -14.27 3.09
CA LYS A 110 -10.62 -14.11 2.04
C LYS A 110 -9.92 -13.85 0.72
N ALA A 111 -10.06 -14.79 -0.20
CA ALA A 111 -9.61 -14.67 -1.58
C ALA A 111 -10.79 -14.24 -2.48
N LEU A 112 -10.56 -13.21 -3.31
CA LEU A 112 -11.51 -12.76 -4.32
C LEU A 112 -10.84 -12.87 -5.69
N TRP A 113 -11.16 -13.94 -6.43
CA TRP A 113 -10.59 -14.25 -7.73
C TRP A 113 -11.33 -13.59 -8.89
N SER A 114 -10.59 -13.16 -9.90
CA SER A 114 -11.08 -12.59 -11.16
C SER A 114 -10.31 -13.18 -12.33
N HIS A 115 -11.00 -13.78 -13.27
CA HIS A 115 -10.36 -14.33 -14.47
C HIS A 115 -10.71 -13.55 -15.74
N ASN A 116 -11.47 -12.47 -15.59
CA ASN A 116 -11.81 -11.52 -16.66
C ASN A 116 -12.27 -10.17 -16.09
N LYS A 117 -12.39 -9.17 -16.96
CA LYS A 117 -12.76 -7.81 -16.54
C LYS A 117 -14.14 -7.68 -15.90
N SER A 118 -15.08 -8.56 -16.22
CA SER A 118 -16.40 -8.56 -15.55
C SER A 118 -16.30 -9.06 -14.11
N GLU A 119 -15.52 -10.10 -13.89
CA GLU A 119 -15.24 -10.64 -12.55
C GLU A 119 -14.41 -9.65 -11.72
N GLU A 120 -13.40 -9.01 -12.32
CA GLU A 120 -12.59 -7.96 -11.69
C GLU A 120 -13.48 -6.82 -11.15
N LYS A 121 -14.45 -6.36 -11.97
CA LYS A 121 -15.45 -5.39 -11.53
C LYS A 121 -16.27 -5.91 -10.34
N ASN A 122 -16.78 -7.13 -10.43
CA ASN A 122 -17.59 -7.73 -9.39
C ASN A 122 -16.80 -7.91 -8.08
N ASN A 123 -15.52 -8.27 -8.18
CA ASN A 123 -14.66 -8.44 -7.01
C ASN A 123 -14.29 -7.11 -6.37
N LEU A 124 -14.10 -6.06 -7.15
CA LEU A 124 -13.94 -4.71 -6.61
C LEU A 124 -15.18 -4.29 -5.80
N ILE A 125 -16.38 -4.57 -6.30
CA ILE A 125 -17.64 -4.31 -5.57
C ILE A 125 -17.71 -5.15 -4.29
N LYS A 126 -17.42 -6.45 -4.37
CA LYS A 126 -17.38 -7.34 -3.19
C LYS A 126 -16.37 -6.89 -2.13
N PHE A 127 -15.20 -6.38 -2.56
CA PHE A 127 -14.20 -5.83 -1.66
C PHE A 127 -14.75 -4.61 -0.89
N PHE A 128 -15.41 -3.67 -1.59
CA PHE A 128 -16.01 -2.51 -0.95
C PHE A 128 -17.19 -2.88 -0.04
N ASP A 129 -18.03 -3.81 -0.45
CA ASP A 129 -19.14 -4.29 0.38
C ASP A 129 -18.64 -4.98 1.65
N PHE A 130 -17.62 -5.84 1.51
CA PHE A 130 -16.97 -6.49 2.64
C PHE A 130 -16.36 -5.47 3.61
N THR A 131 -15.55 -4.55 3.12
CA THR A 131 -14.89 -3.55 3.97
C THR A 131 -15.89 -2.61 4.62
N LYS A 132 -16.98 -2.23 3.93
CA LYS A 132 -18.06 -1.43 4.49
C LYS A 132 -18.77 -2.14 5.66
N GLN A 133 -19.13 -3.41 5.48
CA GLN A 133 -19.74 -4.21 6.55
C GLN A 133 -18.77 -4.41 7.71
N HIS A 134 -17.49 -4.66 7.40
CA HIS A 134 -16.45 -4.84 8.38
C HIS A 134 -16.25 -3.59 9.25
N PHE A 135 -16.15 -2.39 8.64
CA PHE A 135 -16.01 -1.14 9.37
C PHE A 135 -17.27 -0.72 10.13
N LYS A 136 -18.44 -1.21 9.72
CA LYS A 136 -19.66 -1.05 10.52
C LYS A 136 -19.59 -1.85 11.82
N LYS A 137 -19.01 -3.05 11.77
CA LYS A 137 -18.81 -3.92 12.94
C LYS A 137 -17.61 -3.49 13.79
N TYR A 138 -16.52 -3.10 13.14
CA TYR A 138 -15.25 -2.70 13.75
C TYR A 138 -14.84 -1.27 13.31
N PRO A 139 -15.45 -0.21 13.88
CA PRO A 139 -15.28 1.16 13.36
C PRO A 139 -13.84 1.67 13.40
N ASN A 140 -13.04 1.18 14.34
CA ASN A 140 -11.64 1.59 14.53
C ASN A 140 -10.65 0.79 13.68
N SER A 141 -11.07 -0.31 13.04
CA SER A 141 -10.16 -1.14 12.26
C SER A 141 -9.64 -0.40 11.02
N LYS A 142 -8.47 -0.82 10.57
CA LYS A 142 -7.73 -0.28 9.43
C LYS A 142 -7.46 -1.38 8.41
N ILE A 143 -7.08 -0.97 7.20
CA ILE A 143 -6.54 -1.83 6.16
C ILE A 143 -5.06 -1.53 6.05
N TYR A 144 -4.23 -2.49 6.42
CA TYR A 144 -2.79 -2.41 6.29
C TYR A 144 -2.35 -3.05 4.98
N HIS A 145 -1.40 -2.43 4.29
CA HIS A 145 -0.83 -2.91 3.05
C HIS A 145 0.65 -2.54 2.97
N TYR A 146 1.38 -3.13 2.01
CA TYR A 146 2.81 -2.93 1.91
C TYR A 146 3.23 -2.41 0.55
N GLY A 147 3.16 -1.11 0.36
CA GLY A 147 3.52 -0.42 -0.87
C GLY A 147 2.44 0.57 -1.30
N SER A 148 2.55 1.05 -2.53
CA SER A 148 1.55 1.95 -3.11
C SER A 148 0.69 1.26 -4.17
N TYR A 149 0.99 -0.01 -4.47
CA TYR A 149 0.34 -0.72 -5.56
C TYR A 149 -1.15 -0.88 -5.31
N GLU A 150 -1.54 -1.40 -4.15
CA GLU A 150 -2.91 -1.73 -3.79
C GLU A 150 -3.84 -0.52 -3.91
N ILE A 151 -3.38 0.63 -3.39
CA ILE A 151 -4.15 1.89 -3.48
C ILE A 151 -4.25 2.37 -4.92
N THR A 152 -3.14 2.28 -5.68
CA THR A 152 -3.11 2.69 -7.09
C THR A 152 -4.02 1.79 -7.94
N ALA A 153 -3.99 0.47 -7.70
CA ALA A 153 -4.85 -0.51 -8.36
C ALA A 153 -6.33 -0.24 -8.06
N LEU A 154 -6.71 -0.09 -6.79
CA LEU A 154 -8.08 0.23 -6.40
C LEU A 154 -8.60 1.53 -7.05
N LEU A 155 -7.76 2.57 -7.13
CA LEU A 155 -8.10 3.83 -7.81
C LEU A 155 -8.31 3.62 -9.32
N LYS A 156 -7.36 2.93 -9.97
CA LYS A 156 -7.42 2.60 -11.40
C LYS A 156 -8.69 1.80 -11.73
N LEU A 157 -8.96 0.75 -10.95
CA LEU A 157 -10.12 -0.12 -11.14
C LEU A 157 -11.44 0.61 -10.90
N SER A 158 -11.53 1.44 -9.85
CA SER A 158 -12.73 2.23 -9.55
C SER A 158 -13.08 3.18 -10.70
N SER A 159 -12.06 3.81 -11.30
CA SER A 159 -12.22 4.67 -12.47
C SER A 159 -12.60 3.86 -13.70
N PHE A 160 -11.86 2.79 -14.02
CA PHE A 160 -12.06 1.97 -15.19
C PHE A 160 -13.44 1.31 -15.22
N HIS A 161 -13.84 0.68 -14.12
CA HIS A 161 -15.12 -0.01 -14.01
C HIS A 161 -16.29 0.89 -13.65
N LYS A 162 -16.05 2.20 -13.45
CA LYS A 162 -17.06 3.18 -13.04
C LYS A 162 -17.81 2.73 -11.76
N VAL A 163 -17.12 2.06 -10.88
CA VAL A 163 -17.63 1.72 -9.56
C VAL A 163 -17.61 3.00 -8.72
N LYS A 164 -18.70 3.29 -8.03
CA LYS A 164 -18.93 4.57 -7.33
C LYS A 164 -17.72 4.94 -6.46
N GLY A 165 -16.94 5.91 -6.94
CA GLY A 165 -15.71 6.38 -6.30
C GLY A 165 -15.93 7.10 -4.97
N ILE A 166 -17.17 7.50 -4.65
CA ILE A 166 -17.52 8.19 -3.41
C ILE A 166 -17.24 7.31 -2.18
N GLU A 167 -17.58 6.01 -2.22
CA GLU A 167 -17.32 5.11 -1.09
C GLU A 167 -15.82 4.87 -0.89
N TYR A 168 -15.07 4.74 -1.97
CA TYR A 168 -13.62 4.59 -1.93
C TYR A 168 -12.92 5.89 -1.47
N ASP A 169 -13.32 7.04 -2.02
CA ASP A 169 -12.82 8.34 -1.57
C ASP A 169 -13.13 8.58 -0.08
N HIS A 170 -14.27 8.06 0.40
CA HIS A 170 -14.63 8.10 1.81
C HIS A 170 -13.66 7.28 2.68
N TYR A 171 -13.30 6.04 2.27
CA TYR A 171 -12.33 5.24 3.02
C TYR A 171 -10.92 5.83 3.01
N LEU A 172 -10.45 6.34 1.87
CA LEU A 172 -9.17 7.04 1.80
C LEU A 172 -9.18 8.31 2.66
N ASN A 173 -10.27 9.07 2.60
CA ASN A 173 -10.43 10.28 3.39
C ASN A 173 -10.57 10.01 4.89
N LEU A 174 -11.04 8.83 5.29
CA LEU A 174 -11.11 8.41 6.69
C LEU A 174 -9.79 7.79 7.20
N ASP A 175 -8.71 7.89 6.43
CA ASP A 175 -7.42 7.30 6.80
C ASP A 175 -7.52 5.81 7.17
N LYS A 176 -8.35 5.07 6.43
CA LYS A 176 -8.55 3.63 6.66
C LYS A 176 -7.38 2.79 6.17
N PHE A 177 -6.62 3.28 5.19
CA PHE A 177 -5.48 2.59 4.62
C PHE A 177 -4.17 3.03 5.29
N VAL A 178 -3.35 2.07 5.69
CA VAL A 178 -2.06 2.31 6.34
C VAL A 178 -0.95 1.60 5.56
N ASN A 179 -0.07 2.38 4.94
CA ASN A 179 1.08 1.86 4.21
C ASN A 179 2.26 1.58 5.14
N LEU A 180 2.52 0.32 5.46
CA LEU A 180 3.60 -0.07 6.35
C LEU A 180 5.00 0.13 5.74
N LEU A 181 5.13 0.10 4.41
CA LEU A 181 6.39 0.42 3.73
C LEU A 181 6.83 1.86 4.03
N GLU A 182 5.88 2.79 4.07
CA GLU A 182 6.18 4.20 4.36
C GLU A 182 6.63 4.38 5.81
N VAL A 183 5.97 3.71 6.76
CA VAL A 183 6.38 3.69 8.17
C VAL A 183 7.82 3.18 8.30
N ASN A 184 8.11 2.03 7.69
CA ASN A 184 9.41 1.39 7.73
C ASN A 184 10.52 2.29 7.15
N ARG A 185 10.34 2.76 5.90
CA ARG A 185 11.35 3.56 5.18
C ARG A 185 11.69 4.88 5.85
N GLN A 186 10.74 5.48 6.56
CA GLN A 186 10.96 6.78 7.21
C GLN A 186 11.59 6.64 8.60
N ARG A 187 11.40 5.52 9.30
CA ARG A 187 11.78 5.38 10.71
C ARG A 187 12.87 4.39 11.01
N LEU A 188 13.21 3.53 10.08
CA LEU A 188 14.22 2.52 10.33
C LEU A 188 15.34 2.59 9.29
N PHE A 189 16.56 2.46 9.78
CA PHE A 189 17.68 1.97 8.99
C PHE A 189 17.72 0.46 9.16
N ILE A 190 17.83 -0.26 8.06
CA ILE A 190 17.88 -1.73 8.06
C ILE A 190 19.15 -2.22 7.40
N SER A 191 19.64 -3.36 7.83
CA SER A 191 20.84 -3.97 7.25
C SER A 191 20.63 -4.55 5.84
N GLU A 192 19.38 -4.78 5.46
CA GLU A 192 19.04 -5.27 4.12
C GLU A 192 19.23 -4.20 3.03
N ASN A 193 19.43 -4.67 1.79
CA ASN A 193 19.67 -3.80 0.63
C ASN A 193 18.40 -3.09 0.13
N SER A 194 17.25 -3.61 0.45
CA SER A 194 15.95 -3.03 0.07
C SER A 194 14.90 -3.27 1.14
N ASN A 195 13.82 -2.50 1.04
CA ASN A 195 12.64 -2.66 1.91
C ASN A 195 11.57 -3.53 1.23
N PHE A 196 11.91 -4.46 0.35
CA PHE A 196 10.93 -5.45 -0.12
C PHE A 196 10.48 -6.32 1.04
N ILE A 197 9.22 -6.75 1.05
CA ILE A 197 8.64 -7.49 2.17
C ILE A 197 9.46 -8.75 2.48
N ASN A 198 9.92 -9.49 1.47
CA ASN A 198 10.75 -10.68 1.63
C ASN A 198 12.08 -10.40 2.36
N ASN A 199 12.67 -9.22 2.19
CA ASN A 199 13.85 -8.81 2.94
C ASN A 199 13.49 -8.42 4.38
N MET A 200 12.31 -7.85 4.57
CA MET A 200 11.84 -7.50 5.91
C MET A 200 11.50 -8.74 6.75
N GLU A 201 11.06 -9.82 6.14
CA GLU A 201 10.71 -11.10 6.77
C GLU A 201 11.83 -11.67 7.64
N LYS A 202 13.09 -11.40 7.31
CA LYS A 202 14.25 -11.79 8.11
C LYS A 202 14.24 -11.16 9.50
N PHE A 203 13.69 -9.95 9.67
CA PHE A 203 13.66 -9.21 10.95
C PHE A 203 12.61 -9.71 11.92
N TYR A 204 11.56 -10.37 11.43
CA TYR A 204 10.50 -10.98 12.26
C TYR A 204 10.38 -12.49 12.03
N HIS A 205 11.41 -13.09 11.40
CA HIS A 205 11.58 -14.53 11.23
C HIS A 205 10.40 -15.23 10.55
N PHE A 206 9.73 -14.52 9.63
CA PHE A 206 8.67 -15.11 8.83
C PHE A 206 9.26 -16.09 7.81
N LYS A 207 8.69 -17.28 7.72
CA LYS A 207 9.11 -18.31 6.78
C LYS A 207 7.98 -18.59 5.81
N ARG A 208 8.29 -18.51 4.54
CA ARG A 208 7.36 -18.84 3.47
C ARG A 208 7.36 -20.32 3.19
N GLU A 209 6.21 -20.82 2.79
CA GLU A 209 5.98 -22.21 2.34
C GLU A 209 5.52 -22.18 0.88
N GLY A 210 5.64 -23.32 0.18
CA GLY A 210 5.22 -23.49 -1.22
C GLY A 210 6.28 -23.07 -2.25
N ASP A 211 5.94 -23.25 -3.51
CA ASP A 211 6.84 -23.04 -4.65
C ASP A 211 6.85 -21.58 -5.10
N VAL A 212 5.73 -20.85 -4.94
CA VAL A 212 5.63 -19.42 -5.24
C VAL A 212 6.13 -18.61 -4.06
N GLN A 213 7.27 -17.93 -4.24
CA GLN A 213 7.88 -17.09 -3.21
C GLN A 213 8.11 -15.64 -3.65
N ARG A 214 7.72 -15.30 -4.88
CA ARG A 214 7.91 -13.99 -5.50
C ARG A 214 6.75 -13.69 -6.44
N GLY A 215 6.40 -12.41 -6.59
CA GLY A 215 5.30 -11.96 -7.43
C GLY A 215 5.47 -12.26 -8.93
N ASP A 216 6.71 -12.31 -9.45
CA ASP A 216 6.98 -12.73 -10.82
C ASP A 216 6.63 -14.20 -11.04
N VAL A 217 6.91 -15.09 -10.08
CA VAL A 217 6.51 -16.50 -10.13
C VAL A 217 4.98 -16.65 -10.03
N SER A 218 4.31 -15.81 -9.24
CA SER A 218 2.83 -15.77 -9.19
C SER A 218 2.23 -15.48 -10.57
N GLN A 219 2.82 -14.55 -11.33
CA GLN A 219 2.39 -14.26 -12.70
C GLN A 219 2.64 -15.43 -13.67
N GLU A 220 3.82 -16.08 -13.57
CA GLU A 220 4.14 -17.27 -14.36
C GLU A 220 3.12 -18.40 -14.11
N TYR A 221 2.78 -18.66 -12.84
CA TYR A 221 1.79 -19.65 -12.46
C TYR A 221 0.38 -19.31 -12.96
N TYR A 222 0.03 -18.01 -13.00
CA TYR A 222 -1.24 -17.61 -13.58
C TYR A 222 -1.29 -17.86 -15.10
N ILE A 223 -0.19 -17.66 -15.81
CA ILE A 223 -0.06 -17.99 -17.24
C ILE A 223 -0.20 -19.49 -17.45
N GLU A 224 0.53 -20.32 -16.68
CA GLU A 224 0.46 -21.78 -16.74
C GLU A 224 -0.98 -22.27 -16.49
N TRP A 225 -1.69 -21.66 -15.54
CA TRP A 225 -3.09 -21.96 -15.33
C TRP A 225 -3.96 -21.60 -16.54
N LEU A 226 -3.75 -20.44 -17.16
CA LEU A 226 -4.49 -20.04 -18.37
C LEU A 226 -4.30 -21.04 -19.53
N GLU A 227 -3.12 -21.65 -19.64
CA GLU A 227 -2.79 -22.61 -20.69
C GLU A 227 -3.28 -24.03 -20.38
N THR A 228 -3.16 -24.45 -19.13
CA THR A 228 -3.39 -25.85 -18.73
C THR A 228 -4.73 -26.10 -18.06
N ASN A 229 -5.35 -25.06 -17.47
CA ASN A 229 -6.49 -25.14 -16.55
C ASN A 229 -6.23 -26.03 -15.30
N ASP A 230 -4.97 -26.26 -14.93
CA ASP A 230 -4.63 -26.99 -13.71
C ASP A 230 -4.79 -26.08 -12.49
N LYS A 231 -5.74 -26.41 -11.62
CA LYS A 231 -6.07 -25.66 -10.42
C LYS A 231 -4.94 -25.58 -9.41
N LYS A 232 -3.97 -26.47 -9.47
CA LYS A 232 -2.80 -26.45 -8.59
C LYS A 232 -2.09 -25.10 -8.64
N PHE A 233 -1.98 -24.50 -9.82
CA PHE A 233 -1.35 -23.19 -9.96
C PHE A 233 -2.12 -22.09 -9.22
N LEU A 234 -3.45 -22.11 -9.25
CA LEU A 234 -4.26 -21.14 -8.49
C LEU A 234 -4.13 -21.37 -6.97
N GLU A 235 -4.05 -22.60 -6.52
CA GLU A 235 -3.87 -22.95 -5.09
C GLU A 235 -2.54 -22.41 -4.57
N GLU A 236 -1.46 -22.56 -5.34
CA GLU A 236 -0.14 -22.03 -4.99
C GLU A 236 -0.14 -20.49 -4.96
N ILE A 237 -0.77 -19.83 -5.94
CA ILE A 237 -0.92 -18.38 -5.95
C ILE A 237 -1.73 -17.89 -4.74
N GLU A 238 -2.83 -18.55 -4.40
CA GLU A 238 -3.64 -18.20 -3.24
C GLU A 238 -2.87 -18.36 -1.93
N SER A 239 -2.09 -19.45 -1.82
CA SER A 239 -1.20 -19.67 -0.69
C SER A 239 -0.15 -18.56 -0.57
N TYR A 240 0.46 -18.16 -1.69
CA TYR A 240 1.43 -17.08 -1.74
C TYR A 240 0.81 -15.74 -1.29
N ASN A 241 -0.32 -15.33 -1.87
CA ASN A 241 -1.00 -14.09 -1.53
C ASN A 241 -1.46 -14.07 -0.06
N LYS A 242 -1.93 -15.22 0.46
CA LYS A 242 -2.24 -15.37 1.89
C LYS A 242 -1.01 -15.12 2.75
N GLN A 243 0.16 -15.63 2.33
CA GLN A 243 1.41 -15.43 3.05
C GLN A 243 1.87 -13.97 2.99
N ASP A 244 1.67 -13.25 1.86
CA ASP A 244 1.97 -11.81 1.76
C ASP A 244 1.11 -10.99 2.72
N CYS A 245 -0.19 -11.27 2.79
CA CYS A 245 -1.09 -10.66 3.76
C CYS A 245 -0.67 -10.98 5.21
N HIS A 246 -0.31 -12.23 5.51
CA HIS A 246 0.13 -12.66 6.85
C HIS A 246 1.50 -12.07 7.20
N SER A 247 2.43 -12.00 6.25
CA SER A 247 3.72 -11.32 6.43
C SER A 247 3.54 -9.84 6.75
N THR A 248 2.57 -9.19 6.10
CA THR A 248 2.19 -7.79 6.39
C THR A 248 1.64 -7.63 7.82
N TYR A 249 0.88 -8.61 8.33
CA TYR A 249 0.44 -8.65 9.73
C TYR A 249 1.62 -8.80 10.71
N GLU A 250 2.54 -9.73 10.46
CA GLU A 250 3.71 -9.93 11.32
C GLU A 250 4.66 -8.73 11.27
N LEU A 251 4.83 -8.11 10.10
CA LEU A 251 5.55 -6.84 9.97
C LEU A 251 4.93 -5.74 10.82
N HIS A 252 3.59 -5.62 10.82
CA HIS A 252 2.89 -4.62 11.64
C HIS A 252 3.18 -4.84 13.13
N LYS A 253 3.11 -6.07 13.62
CA LYS A 253 3.47 -6.42 15.01
C LYS A 253 4.91 -6.02 15.32
N TRP A 254 5.83 -6.37 14.42
CA TRP A 254 7.24 -6.03 14.59
C TRP A 254 7.48 -4.51 14.61
N LEU A 255 6.80 -3.74 13.75
CA LEU A 255 6.88 -2.28 13.75
C LEU A 255 6.32 -1.67 15.04
N LEU A 256 5.25 -2.24 15.59
CA LEU A 256 4.69 -1.83 16.88
C LEU A 256 5.67 -2.07 18.03
N ASP A 257 6.40 -3.21 18.03
CA ASP A 257 7.45 -3.50 19.01
C ASP A 257 8.63 -2.51 18.91
N LYS A 258 8.96 -2.04 17.70
CA LYS A 258 10.01 -1.04 17.47
C LYS A 258 9.56 0.41 17.70
N LYS A 259 8.26 0.64 17.86
CA LYS A 259 7.73 1.98 18.06
C LYS A 259 8.11 2.51 19.44
N PRO A 260 8.82 3.67 19.54
CA PRO A 260 9.11 4.27 20.83
C PRO A 260 7.82 4.66 21.59
N ILE A 261 7.83 4.47 22.90
CA ILE A 261 6.65 4.72 23.77
C ILE A 261 6.19 6.18 23.67
N GLU A 262 7.12 7.10 23.56
CA GLU A 262 6.86 8.54 23.46
C GLU A 262 6.28 8.98 22.09
N THR A 263 6.30 8.10 21.10
CA THR A 263 5.76 8.43 19.78
C THR A 263 4.24 8.39 19.80
N SER A 264 3.61 9.51 19.43
CA SER A 264 2.16 9.59 19.35
C SER A 264 1.58 8.63 18.31
N TRP A 265 0.38 8.18 18.58
CA TRP A 265 -0.39 7.42 17.62
C TRP A 265 -1.00 8.34 16.57
N PHE A 266 -1.16 7.83 15.36
CA PHE A 266 -1.97 8.52 14.37
C PHE A 266 -3.42 8.64 14.87
N VAL A 267 -3.90 9.87 14.86
CA VAL A 267 -5.32 10.16 15.12
C VAL A 267 -5.86 10.87 13.89
N SER A 268 -6.85 10.29 13.25
CA SER A 268 -7.53 10.96 12.14
C SER A 268 -8.13 12.26 12.65
N LYS A 269 -7.79 13.37 12.02
CA LYS A 269 -8.40 14.67 12.32
C LYS A 269 -9.84 14.76 11.80
N LYS A 270 -10.31 13.75 11.09
CA LYS A 270 -11.58 13.73 10.37
C LYS A 270 -12.65 12.88 11.06
N ASN A 271 -12.80 13.01 12.38
CA ASN A 271 -14.01 12.55 13.06
C ASN A 271 -15.19 13.54 12.95
N GLU A 272 -15.02 14.58 12.16
CA GLU A 272 -16.12 15.43 11.77
C GLU A 272 -16.79 14.81 10.55
N GLU A 273 -18.11 14.71 10.57
CA GLU A 273 -18.94 14.40 9.41
C GLU A 273 -18.34 15.11 8.21
N MET A 274 -17.93 14.35 7.20
CA MET A 274 -17.34 14.97 6.02
C MET A 274 -18.44 15.80 5.37
N GLU A 275 -18.46 17.10 5.66
CA GLU A 275 -19.28 18.02 4.90
C GLU A 275 -18.90 17.85 3.43
N LEU A 276 -19.87 17.41 2.63
CA LEU A 276 -19.70 17.37 1.19
C LEU A 276 -19.31 18.77 0.72
N ARG A 277 -18.30 18.87 -0.11
CA ARG A 277 -17.94 20.16 -0.72
C ARG A 277 -19.10 20.64 -1.58
N ASP A 278 -19.27 21.94 -1.69
CA ASP A 278 -20.38 22.54 -2.47
C ASP A 278 -20.57 21.90 -3.84
N TRP A 279 -19.48 21.63 -4.56
CA TRP A 279 -19.55 20.97 -5.87
C TRP A 279 -20.00 19.49 -5.80
N GLU A 280 -19.78 18.79 -4.69
CA GLU A 280 -20.25 17.40 -4.48
C GLU A 280 -21.74 17.40 -4.18
N ILE A 281 -22.20 18.38 -3.41
CA ILE A 281 -23.64 18.63 -3.15
C ILE A 281 -24.36 18.94 -4.46
N ASP A 282 -23.81 19.87 -5.26
CA ASP A 282 -24.36 20.22 -6.57
C ASP A 282 -24.40 19.01 -7.52
N MET A 283 -23.32 18.22 -7.56
CA MET A 283 -23.25 17.02 -8.39
C MET A 283 -24.36 16.02 -8.02
N ILE A 284 -24.56 15.75 -6.73
CA ILE A 284 -25.62 14.85 -6.24
C ILE A 284 -26.99 15.39 -6.64
N ALA A 285 -27.22 16.69 -6.42
CA ALA A 285 -28.48 17.33 -6.77
C ALA A 285 -28.78 17.27 -8.28
N TYR A 286 -27.75 17.43 -9.13
CA TYR A 286 -27.91 17.27 -10.59
C TYR A 286 -28.15 15.81 -10.99
N GLN A 287 -27.49 14.85 -10.38
CA GLN A 287 -27.72 13.43 -10.64
C GLN A 287 -29.15 13.02 -10.27
N GLU A 288 -29.67 13.50 -9.14
CA GLU A 288 -31.07 13.29 -8.75
C GLU A 288 -32.06 13.90 -9.75
N LYS A 289 -31.76 15.09 -10.29
CA LYS A 289 -32.59 15.72 -11.34
C LYS A 289 -32.61 14.87 -12.61
N VAL A 290 -31.47 14.27 -12.98
CA VAL A 290 -31.37 13.35 -14.13
C VAL A 290 -32.19 12.10 -13.88
N GLU A 291 -32.13 11.51 -12.68
CA GLU A 291 -32.94 10.35 -12.32
C GLU A 291 -34.44 10.64 -12.41
N LYS A 292 -34.88 11.80 -11.97
CA LYS A 292 -36.28 12.27 -12.02
C LYS A 292 -36.70 12.79 -13.40
N SER A 293 -35.77 12.87 -14.37
CA SER A 293 -36.04 13.41 -15.71
C SER A 293 -36.89 12.46 -16.56
N LYS A 294 -37.57 13.03 -17.58
CA LYS A 294 -38.38 12.28 -18.57
C LYS A 294 -37.54 11.55 -19.65
N ILE A 295 -36.25 11.38 -19.42
CA ILE A 295 -35.39 10.64 -20.37
C ILE A 295 -35.76 9.15 -20.28
N GLU A 296 -36.42 8.63 -21.30
CA GLU A 296 -36.88 7.24 -21.36
C GLU A 296 -35.75 6.26 -21.66
N ASN A 297 -34.74 6.67 -22.41
CA ASN A 297 -33.59 5.84 -22.73
C ASN A 297 -32.63 5.72 -21.55
N LYS A 298 -32.65 4.55 -20.90
CA LYS A 298 -31.82 4.25 -19.73
C LYS A 298 -30.32 4.47 -19.97
N LYS A 299 -29.80 4.12 -21.18
CA LYS A 299 -28.37 4.33 -21.51
C LYS A 299 -28.06 5.82 -21.61
N MET A 300 -28.94 6.60 -22.22
CA MET A 300 -28.77 8.07 -22.32
C MET A 300 -28.84 8.70 -20.92
N LYS A 301 -29.78 8.28 -20.08
CA LYS A 301 -29.92 8.74 -18.69
C LYS A 301 -28.66 8.47 -17.87
N GLN A 302 -28.13 7.26 -18.00
CA GLN A 302 -26.88 6.88 -17.36
C GLN A 302 -25.69 7.71 -17.87
N LEU A 303 -25.58 7.89 -19.18
CA LEU A 303 -24.51 8.71 -19.79
C LEU A 303 -24.54 10.16 -19.28
N VAL A 304 -25.72 10.77 -19.22
CA VAL A 304 -25.87 12.15 -18.69
C VAL A 304 -25.47 12.21 -17.23
N SER A 305 -25.88 11.23 -16.42
CA SER A 305 -25.48 11.12 -15.00
C SER A 305 -23.95 10.96 -14.86
N ASP A 306 -23.32 10.16 -15.72
CA ASP A 306 -21.87 9.93 -15.70
C ASP A 306 -21.05 11.16 -16.11
N ILE A 307 -21.58 12.02 -16.99
CA ILE A 307 -20.94 13.28 -17.39
C ILE A 307 -20.96 14.31 -16.26
N ILE A 308 -21.97 14.26 -15.38
CA ILE A 308 -22.06 15.15 -14.23
C ILE A 308 -20.85 14.90 -13.32
N GLY A 309 -20.06 15.94 -13.09
CA GLY A 309 -18.85 15.87 -12.27
C GLY A 309 -17.63 15.20 -12.94
N PHE A 310 -17.70 14.88 -14.25
CA PHE A 310 -16.60 14.25 -15.00
C PHE A 310 -15.26 14.97 -14.80
N TYR A 311 -15.20 16.28 -15.07
CA TYR A 311 -13.96 17.05 -14.90
C TYR A 311 -13.38 17.03 -13.48
N ASN A 312 -14.24 17.05 -12.47
CA ASN A 312 -13.81 16.99 -11.09
C ASN A 312 -13.26 15.61 -10.71
N ARG A 313 -13.82 14.54 -11.29
CA ARG A 313 -13.29 13.18 -11.09
C ARG A 313 -11.98 12.96 -11.83
N GLU A 314 -11.89 13.38 -13.09
CA GLU A 314 -10.67 13.26 -13.91
C GLU A 314 -9.51 14.12 -13.39
N ALA A 315 -9.78 15.26 -12.79
CA ALA A 315 -8.75 16.10 -12.20
C ALA A 315 -8.18 15.52 -10.87
N LYS A 316 -8.92 14.66 -10.15
CA LYS A 316 -8.48 14.10 -8.86
C LYS A 316 -7.15 13.35 -8.91
N PRO A 317 -6.90 12.43 -9.87
CA PRO A 317 -5.61 11.74 -9.97
C PRO A 317 -4.44 12.71 -10.17
N THR A 318 -4.60 13.70 -11.06
CA THR A 318 -3.60 14.73 -11.34
C THR A 318 -3.30 15.59 -10.12
N TRP A 319 -4.32 16.01 -9.36
CA TRP A 319 -4.15 16.76 -8.13
C TRP A 319 -3.48 15.94 -7.04
N ARG A 320 -3.82 14.66 -6.89
CA ARG A 320 -3.15 13.75 -5.95
C ARG A 320 -1.69 13.56 -6.30
N GLU A 321 -1.38 13.34 -7.57
CA GLU A 321 0.01 13.24 -8.03
C GLU A 321 0.79 14.53 -7.76
N PHE A 322 0.18 15.69 -8.03
CA PHE A 322 0.76 16.99 -7.72
C PHE A 322 1.05 17.17 -6.22
N TYR A 323 0.08 16.86 -5.34
CA TYR A 323 0.29 16.94 -3.89
C TYR A 323 1.31 15.92 -3.38
N ASN A 324 1.31 14.70 -3.91
CA ASN A 324 2.31 13.70 -3.58
C ASN A 324 3.71 14.12 -4.02
N ARG A 325 3.85 14.73 -5.20
CA ARG A 325 5.12 15.30 -5.67
C ARG A 325 5.56 16.48 -4.80
N LYS A 326 4.65 17.34 -4.41
CA LYS A 326 4.96 18.47 -3.53
C LYS A 326 5.44 18.02 -2.16
N GLN A 327 4.88 16.95 -1.61
CA GLN A 327 5.37 16.36 -0.37
C GLN A 327 6.75 15.67 -0.55
N LYS A 328 7.04 15.14 -1.75
CA LYS A 328 8.33 14.53 -2.07
C LYS A 328 9.42 15.55 -2.41
N SER A 329 9.07 16.71 -2.98
CA SER A 329 10.04 17.74 -3.36
C SER A 329 10.74 18.42 -2.18
N ASP A 330 10.20 18.26 -0.98
CA ASP A 330 10.87 18.73 0.25
C ASP A 330 11.90 17.69 0.77
N GLU A 331 11.99 16.51 0.13
CA GLU A 331 12.88 15.39 0.50
C GLU A 331 14.02 15.15 -0.52
N GLU A 332 13.99 15.73 -1.73
CA GLU A 332 15.06 15.73 -2.71
C GLU A 332 15.99 16.97 -2.59
#